data_368061f1a541712c1b21db751d073f51
#
_entry.id   368061f1a541712c1b21db751d073f51
#
_cell.length_a   1.000
_cell.length_b   1.000
_cell.length_c   1.000
_cell.angle_alpha   90.00
_cell.angle_beta   90.00
_cell.angle_gamma   90.00
#
_symmetry.space_group_name_H-M   'P 1'
#
loop_
_entity.id
_entity.type
_entity.pdbx_description
1 polymer ?
#
loop_
_entity_poly.entity_id
_entity_poly.type
_entity_poly.pdbx_seq_one_letter_code
_entity_poly.pdbx_strand_id
1 'polypeptide(L)'
;AGSLGNKIAIKAGSWGNMGTDVLVKDIHYTGQKEAAKYAVTGKVTDADGKALEGATVTAGDQTAKTGKDGSYSLNLTAGTYELSVKKGGYYTKTQNITVKDKELEVGTLELGKIAETKETEILSTDDMDVYVAKDFPNVVKYQMKKGDLKGKVFEGQSYKLDTIRINGTDVKLSKDDVKATFEGKKATYVMTVKDEAKNIDAVITAELVAKDNTVAFEITKVENKLDEAAPGKEVAEGKLGHPIQTIEIPNHSLVSVNSKQENANLMGTAMSTKTQVSGDEYVEVTADTEIRNRDYMYAFVSNDEMSAGLWSNSEYEGRNAGASSSGGSSNTRVMSTSEQKDGYVSMGLGSSAWYWHRVMTDSHNRTWVLEETENPKMKVTITGDINED
;
A
#
# COMPACT_ATOMS: atom_id res chain seq x y z
N ALA A 1 -24.85 -14.59 0.40
CA ALA A 1 -25.06 -15.70 1.33
C ALA A 1 -23.70 -16.34 1.58
N GLY A 2 -23.17 -16.18 2.79
CA GLY A 2 -21.90 -16.80 3.17
C GLY A 2 -22.06 -18.32 3.31
N SER A 3 -21.05 -19.08 2.89
CA SER A 3 -20.98 -20.50 3.13
C SER A 3 -20.85 -20.76 4.64
N LEU A 4 -21.81 -21.46 5.22
CA LEU A 4 -21.78 -21.87 6.62
C LEU A 4 -20.98 -23.18 6.85
N GLY A 5 -20.30 -23.68 5.84
CA GLY A 5 -19.64 -24.98 5.91
C GLY A 5 -20.64 -26.11 6.20
N ASN A 6 -20.28 -27.05 7.07
CA ASN A 6 -21.11 -28.20 7.43
C ASN A 6 -22.08 -27.95 8.59
N LYS A 7 -22.38 -26.70 8.90
CA LYS A 7 -23.25 -26.33 10.02
C LYS A 7 -24.53 -25.68 9.56
N ILE A 8 -25.66 -26.14 10.08
CA ILE A 8 -26.95 -25.49 9.94
C ILE A 8 -27.20 -24.72 11.24
N ALA A 9 -27.37 -23.40 11.14
CA ALA A 9 -27.76 -22.58 12.28
C ALA A 9 -29.20 -22.08 12.08
N ILE A 10 -30.05 -22.39 13.03
CA ILE A 10 -31.42 -21.86 13.11
C ILE A 10 -31.40 -20.77 14.18
N LYS A 11 -31.70 -19.54 13.76
CA LYS A 11 -31.79 -18.39 14.65
C LYS A 11 -33.24 -17.95 14.75
N ALA A 12 -33.82 -18.07 15.95
CA ALA A 12 -35.11 -17.45 16.31
C ALA A 12 -34.81 -16.19 17.12
N GLY A 13 -35.50 -15.11 16.84
CA GLY A 13 -35.40 -13.88 17.60
C GLY A 13 -36.75 -13.19 17.69
N SER A 14 -37.09 -12.68 18.88
CA SER A 14 -38.25 -11.81 19.07
C SER A 14 -37.81 -10.39 19.39
N TRP A 15 -38.55 -9.41 18.90
CA TRP A 15 -38.44 -8.02 19.31
C TRP A 15 -39.45 -7.77 20.44
N GLY A 16 -38.94 -7.55 21.65
CA GLY A 16 -39.75 -7.32 22.83
C GLY A 16 -39.77 -8.48 23.82
N ASN A 17 -40.49 -8.31 24.94
CA ASN A 17 -40.55 -9.26 26.08
C ASN A 17 -41.47 -10.45 25.87
N MET A 18 -41.78 -10.84 24.63
CA MET A 18 -42.60 -12.03 24.38
C MET A 18 -41.71 -13.22 24.05
N GLY A 19 -41.83 -14.27 24.84
CA GLY A 19 -41.18 -15.56 24.55
C GLY A 19 -41.67 -16.13 23.23
N THR A 20 -40.74 -16.66 22.45
CA THR A 20 -41.02 -17.33 21.17
C THR A 20 -40.61 -18.77 21.29
N ASP A 21 -41.60 -19.68 21.26
CA ASP A 21 -41.34 -21.11 21.13
C ASP A 21 -41.20 -21.45 19.65
N VAL A 22 -40.04 -22.00 19.27
CA VAL A 22 -39.81 -22.48 17.93
C VAL A 22 -39.75 -24.00 17.93
N LEU A 23 -40.75 -24.62 17.34
CA LEU A 23 -40.78 -26.07 17.14
C LEU A 23 -40.22 -26.36 15.73
N VAL A 24 -39.05 -26.99 15.67
CA VAL A 24 -38.46 -27.44 14.42
C VAL A 24 -38.76 -28.92 14.22
N LYS A 25 -39.57 -29.24 13.21
CA LYS A 25 -39.87 -30.61 12.77
C LYS A 25 -39.29 -30.84 11.40
N ASP A 26 -38.74 -32.03 11.17
CA ASP A 26 -38.33 -32.54 9.87
C ASP A 26 -37.40 -31.63 9.08
N ILE A 27 -36.17 -31.41 9.60
CA ILE A 27 -35.13 -30.74 8.85
C ILE A 27 -34.58 -31.73 7.82
N HIS A 28 -34.95 -31.53 6.56
CA HIS A 28 -34.30 -32.22 5.43
C HIS A 28 -33.14 -31.41 4.92
N TYR A 29 -31.91 -31.90 5.15
CA TYR A 29 -30.71 -31.39 4.51
C TYR A 29 -30.35 -32.29 3.33
N THR A 30 -30.54 -31.79 2.12
CA THR A 30 -29.93 -32.36 0.93
C THR A 30 -28.59 -31.70 0.73
N GLY A 31 -27.50 -32.38 1.08
CA GLY A 31 -26.15 -31.89 0.85
C GLY A 31 -25.97 -31.55 -0.63
N GLN A 32 -25.48 -30.36 -0.92
CA GLN A 32 -25.03 -30.08 -2.27
C GLN A 32 -23.87 -31.01 -2.61
N LYS A 33 -23.94 -31.69 -3.74
CA LYS A 33 -22.82 -32.44 -4.29
C LYS A 33 -21.65 -31.45 -4.44
N GLU A 34 -20.51 -31.79 -3.87
CA GLU A 34 -19.31 -30.97 -4.04
C GLU A 34 -19.07 -30.71 -5.52
N ALA A 35 -18.87 -29.45 -5.89
CA ALA A 35 -18.60 -29.10 -7.28
C ALA A 35 -17.28 -29.74 -7.72
N ALA A 36 -17.27 -30.31 -8.92
CA ALA A 36 -16.05 -30.89 -9.47
C ALA A 36 -14.95 -29.81 -9.58
N LYS A 37 -13.75 -30.18 -9.16
CA LYS A 37 -12.57 -29.34 -9.27
C LYS A 37 -11.67 -29.84 -10.39
N TYR A 38 -11.04 -28.90 -11.08
CA TYR A 38 -10.18 -29.17 -12.24
C TYR A 38 -8.79 -28.56 -11.96
N ALA A 39 -7.76 -29.28 -12.38
CA ALA A 39 -6.39 -28.79 -12.22
C ALA A 39 -6.16 -27.56 -13.11
N VAL A 40 -5.60 -26.52 -12.51
CA VAL A 40 -5.11 -25.32 -13.21
C VAL A 40 -3.61 -25.28 -13.01
N THR A 41 -2.85 -25.49 -14.07
CA THR A 41 -1.40 -25.61 -14.04
C THR A 41 -0.72 -24.52 -14.87
N GLY A 42 0.54 -24.25 -14.54
CA GLY A 42 1.37 -23.31 -15.28
C GLY A 42 2.78 -23.25 -14.73
N LYS A 43 3.57 -22.33 -15.28
CA LYS A 43 4.93 -22.04 -14.81
C LYS A 43 5.13 -20.56 -14.58
N VAL A 44 6.04 -20.22 -13.68
CA VAL A 44 6.44 -18.85 -13.41
C VAL A 44 7.95 -18.71 -13.65
N THR A 45 8.33 -17.72 -14.45
CA THR A 45 9.72 -17.41 -14.77
C THR A 45 10.01 -15.92 -14.57
N ASP A 46 11.28 -15.55 -14.54
CA ASP A 46 11.71 -14.16 -14.74
C ASP A 46 11.81 -13.82 -16.25
N ALA A 47 12.20 -12.59 -16.55
CA ALA A 47 12.38 -12.08 -17.91
C ALA A 47 13.49 -12.81 -18.70
N ASP A 48 14.43 -13.44 -18.00
CA ASP A 48 15.51 -14.24 -18.61
C ASP A 48 15.08 -15.70 -18.83
N GLY A 49 13.82 -16.03 -18.52
CA GLY A 49 13.27 -17.38 -18.63
C GLY A 49 13.67 -18.31 -17.50
N LYS A 50 14.33 -17.81 -16.44
CA LYS A 50 14.71 -18.60 -15.28
C LYS A 50 13.48 -18.90 -14.43
N ALA A 51 13.31 -20.17 -14.04
CA ALA A 51 12.25 -20.61 -13.17
C ALA A 51 12.28 -19.90 -11.81
N LEU A 52 11.12 -19.44 -11.33
CA LEU A 52 10.96 -18.78 -10.04
C LEU A 52 10.34 -19.76 -9.03
N GLU A 53 11.18 -20.35 -8.19
CA GLU A 53 10.76 -21.20 -7.06
C GLU A 53 10.13 -20.33 -5.96
N GLY A 54 9.09 -20.85 -5.28
CA GLY A 54 8.45 -20.22 -4.13
C GLY A 54 7.61 -18.97 -4.45
N ALA A 55 7.30 -18.73 -5.72
CA ALA A 55 6.31 -17.72 -6.07
C ALA A 55 4.92 -18.16 -5.57
N THR A 56 4.16 -17.25 -4.99
CA THR A 56 2.80 -17.51 -4.51
C THR A 56 1.82 -17.27 -5.65
N VAL A 57 1.04 -18.28 -5.98
CA VAL A 57 -0.01 -18.23 -7.02
C VAL A 57 -1.35 -18.38 -6.33
N THR A 58 -2.27 -17.44 -6.54
CA THR A 58 -3.61 -17.43 -5.95
C THR A 58 -4.68 -17.27 -7.01
N ALA A 59 -5.78 -18.02 -6.86
CA ALA A 59 -6.99 -17.82 -7.64
C ALA A 59 -8.21 -18.25 -6.81
N GLY A 60 -9.18 -17.35 -6.63
CA GLY A 60 -10.29 -17.56 -5.70
C GLY A 60 -9.79 -17.80 -4.27
N ASP A 61 -10.19 -18.92 -3.68
CA ASP A 61 -9.79 -19.35 -2.33
C ASP A 61 -8.55 -20.29 -2.33
N GLN A 62 -7.98 -20.57 -3.48
CA GLN A 62 -6.86 -21.49 -3.64
C GLN A 62 -5.53 -20.76 -3.73
N THR A 63 -4.53 -21.32 -3.08
CA THR A 63 -3.15 -20.80 -3.10
C THR A 63 -2.17 -21.96 -3.25
N ALA A 64 -1.15 -21.76 -4.09
CA ALA A 64 -0.03 -22.68 -4.26
C ALA A 64 1.29 -21.91 -4.31
N LYS A 65 2.39 -22.59 -3.99
CA LYS A 65 3.75 -22.06 -4.23
C LYS A 65 4.37 -22.81 -5.41
N THR A 66 5.12 -22.10 -6.24
CA THR A 66 5.84 -22.72 -7.36
C THR A 66 6.99 -23.60 -6.86
N GLY A 67 7.19 -24.73 -7.55
CA GLY A 67 8.32 -25.61 -7.33
C GLY A 67 9.65 -25.08 -7.89
N LYS A 68 10.72 -25.89 -7.75
CA LYS A 68 12.06 -25.52 -8.24
C LYS A 68 12.11 -25.26 -9.74
N ASP A 69 11.26 -25.88 -10.50
CA ASP A 69 11.11 -25.71 -11.95
C ASP A 69 10.13 -24.60 -12.33
N GLY A 70 9.65 -23.82 -11.33
CA GLY A 70 8.66 -22.78 -11.50
C GLY A 70 7.22 -23.25 -11.68
N SER A 71 6.96 -24.56 -11.68
CA SER A 71 5.61 -25.11 -11.89
C SER A 71 4.70 -24.90 -10.68
N TYR A 72 3.40 -24.75 -10.94
CA TYR A 72 2.35 -24.72 -9.92
C TYR A 72 1.12 -25.49 -10.37
N SER A 73 0.28 -25.86 -9.40
CA SER A 73 -1.03 -26.45 -9.62
C SER A 73 -2.03 -25.99 -8.57
N LEU A 74 -3.21 -25.54 -9.03
CA LEU A 74 -4.36 -25.19 -8.21
C LEU A 74 -5.54 -26.11 -8.60
N ASN A 75 -6.47 -26.33 -7.68
CA ASN A 75 -7.69 -27.10 -7.96
C ASN A 75 -8.90 -26.16 -7.82
N LEU A 76 -9.48 -25.76 -8.96
CA LEU A 76 -10.58 -24.79 -9.03
C LEU A 76 -11.85 -25.44 -9.61
N THR A 77 -13.00 -24.98 -9.16
CA THR A 77 -14.28 -25.29 -9.79
C THR A 77 -14.42 -24.55 -11.12
N ALA A 78 -15.36 -24.94 -11.96
CA ALA A 78 -15.67 -24.18 -13.17
C ALA A 78 -16.09 -22.75 -12.80
N GLY A 79 -15.50 -21.76 -13.47
CA GLY A 79 -15.71 -20.32 -13.20
C GLY A 79 -14.63 -19.45 -13.81
N THR A 80 -14.79 -18.12 -13.66
CA THR A 80 -13.78 -17.14 -14.03
C THR A 80 -13.09 -16.61 -12.77
N TYR A 81 -11.78 -16.58 -12.79
CA TYR A 81 -10.93 -16.18 -11.67
C TYR A 81 -9.88 -15.19 -12.12
N GLU A 82 -9.55 -14.26 -11.24
CA GLU A 82 -8.29 -13.53 -11.35
C GLU A 82 -7.18 -14.39 -10.74
N LEU A 83 -6.25 -14.79 -11.57
CA LEU A 83 -5.02 -15.48 -11.16
C LEU A 83 -3.98 -14.42 -10.82
N SER A 84 -3.49 -14.41 -9.59
CA SER A 84 -2.44 -13.50 -9.13
C SER A 84 -1.17 -14.26 -8.81
N VAL A 85 -0.03 -13.77 -9.28
CA VAL A 85 1.30 -14.34 -9.00
C VAL A 85 2.17 -13.30 -8.32
N LYS A 86 2.69 -13.64 -7.14
CA LYS A 86 3.55 -12.78 -6.33
C LYS A 86 4.87 -13.50 -6.01
N LYS A 87 5.98 -12.78 -6.14
CA LYS A 87 7.31 -13.25 -5.74
C LYS A 87 8.11 -12.06 -5.22
N GLY A 88 8.81 -12.21 -4.10
CA GLY A 88 9.66 -11.18 -3.55
C GLY A 88 10.71 -10.71 -4.54
N GLY A 89 10.87 -9.39 -4.68
CA GLY A 89 11.76 -8.76 -5.66
C GLY A 89 11.23 -8.71 -7.09
N TYR A 90 9.96 -9.07 -7.32
CA TYR A 90 9.32 -9.04 -8.64
C TYR A 90 7.98 -8.31 -8.60
N TYR A 91 7.60 -7.68 -9.71
CA TYR A 91 6.27 -7.09 -9.86
C TYR A 91 5.19 -8.18 -9.84
N THR A 92 4.11 -7.93 -9.11
CA THR A 92 2.93 -8.81 -9.13
C THR A 92 2.33 -8.85 -10.52
N LYS A 93 2.00 -10.05 -10.99
CA LYS A 93 1.28 -10.25 -12.25
C LYS A 93 -0.11 -10.81 -12.00
N THR A 94 -1.12 -10.24 -12.66
CA THR A 94 -2.48 -10.75 -12.64
C THR A 94 -2.96 -11.10 -14.04
N GLN A 95 -3.79 -12.11 -14.15
CA GLN A 95 -4.40 -12.56 -15.40
C GLN A 95 -5.76 -13.18 -15.12
N ASN A 96 -6.77 -12.82 -15.91
CA ASN A 96 -8.06 -13.49 -15.85
C ASN A 96 -7.98 -14.85 -16.55
N ILE A 97 -8.45 -15.90 -15.86
CA ILE A 97 -8.55 -17.27 -16.39
C ILE A 97 -9.99 -17.76 -16.30
N THR A 98 -10.40 -18.62 -17.23
CA THR A 98 -11.70 -19.28 -17.20
C THR A 98 -11.52 -20.78 -17.16
N VAL A 99 -11.90 -21.36 -16.01
CA VAL A 99 -11.91 -22.83 -15.81
C VAL A 99 -13.27 -23.34 -16.29
N LYS A 100 -13.25 -24.26 -17.22
CA LYS A 100 -14.43 -24.98 -17.71
C LYS A 100 -14.51 -26.33 -17.00
N ASP A 101 -15.13 -27.31 -17.63
CA ASP A 101 -15.30 -28.67 -17.14
C ASP A 101 -14.11 -29.62 -17.45
N LYS A 102 -12.92 -29.03 -17.50
CA LYS A 102 -11.64 -29.76 -17.78
C LYS A 102 -10.44 -29.01 -17.20
N GLU A 103 -9.32 -29.69 -17.13
CA GLU A 103 -8.03 -29.12 -16.76
C GLU A 103 -7.65 -27.92 -17.65
N LEU A 104 -6.99 -26.93 -17.06
CA LEU A 104 -6.54 -25.71 -17.73
C LEU A 104 -5.02 -25.56 -17.56
N GLU A 105 -4.31 -25.50 -18.66
CA GLU A 105 -2.92 -25.06 -18.69
C GLU A 105 -2.87 -23.57 -19.01
N VAL A 106 -2.34 -22.77 -18.08
CA VAL A 106 -2.23 -21.29 -18.20
C VAL A 106 -1.00 -20.89 -19.03
N GLY A 107 -0.02 -21.79 -19.14
CA GLY A 107 1.26 -21.52 -19.77
C GLY A 107 2.27 -20.87 -18.82
N THR A 108 3.23 -20.13 -19.38
CA THR A 108 4.29 -19.46 -18.61
C THR A 108 3.91 -18.04 -18.30
N LEU A 109 4.00 -17.67 -17.02
CA LEU A 109 3.82 -16.31 -16.52
C LEU A 109 5.19 -15.73 -16.18
N GLU A 110 5.58 -14.72 -16.93
CA GLU A 110 6.83 -14.01 -16.72
C GLU A 110 6.63 -12.87 -15.72
N LEU A 111 7.49 -12.77 -14.70
CA LEU A 111 7.54 -11.69 -13.74
C LEU A 111 8.72 -10.77 -14.01
N GLY A 112 8.46 -9.47 -14.08
CA GLY A 112 9.49 -8.43 -14.15
C GLY A 112 10.17 -8.26 -12.79
N LYS A 113 11.51 -8.22 -12.76
CA LYS A 113 12.27 -7.97 -11.53
C LYS A 113 12.17 -6.49 -11.11
N ILE A 114 11.93 -6.25 -9.82
CA ILE A 114 11.99 -4.90 -9.25
C ILE A 114 13.45 -4.50 -9.09
N ALA A 115 13.81 -3.32 -9.61
CA ALA A 115 15.17 -2.80 -9.45
C ALA A 115 15.39 -2.36 -7.99
N GLU A 116 16.52 -2.76 -7.43
CA GLU A 116 16.95 -2.28 -6.11
C GLU A 116 17.60 -0.90 -6.24
N THR A 117 17.41 -0.05 -5.24
CA THR A 117 18.12 1.22 -5.12
C THR A 117 19.56 0.95 -4.72
N LYS A 118 20.50 1.25 -5.58
CA LYS A 118 21.94 1.00 -5.35
C LYS A 118 22.72 2.27 -5.02
N GLU A 119 22.29 3.42 -5.52
CA GLU A 119 22.96 4.70 -5.34
C GLU A 119 22.24 5.53 -4.28
N THR A 120 22.96 5.82 -3.21
CA THR A 120 22.44 6.61 -2.09
C THR A 120 23.35 7.79 -1.78
N GLU A 121 22.77 8.82 -1.16
CA GLU A 121 23.47 9.91 -0.48
C GLU A 121 23.15 9.84 1.02
N ILE A 122 23.99 10.45 1.85
CA ILE A 122 23.84 10.37 3.31
C ILE A 122 23.47 11.75 3.85
N LEU A 123 22.30 11.83 4.51
CA LEU A 123 21.94 12.97 5.35
C LEU A 123 22.32 12.63 6.77
N SER A 124 23.37 13.27 7.29
CA SER A 124 23.95 12.93 8.60
C SER A 124 23.49 13.90 9.67
N THR A 125 22.97 13.36 10.78
CA THR A 125 22.72 14.09 12.03
C THR A 125 23.70 13.62 13.11
N ASP A 126 23.56 14.17 14.31
CA ASP A 126 24.33 13.67 15.46
C ASP A 126 23.84 12.30 15.91
N ASP A 127 22.57 11.97 15.67
CA ASP A 127 21.91 10.76 16.16
C ASP A 127 21.94 9.61 15.14
N MET A 128 21.91 9.94 13.84
CA MET A 128 21.81 8.92 12.80
C MET A 128 22.35 9.39 11.45
N ASP A 129 22.69 8.44 10.60
CA ASP A 129 22.92 8.60 9.17
C ASP A 129 21.71 8.07 8.41
N VAL A 130 21.13 8.90 7.55
CA VAL A 130 19.97 8.58 6.73
C VAL A 130 20.41 8.42 5.28
N TYR A 131 20.28 7.22 4.77
CA TYR A 131 20.64 6.89 3.39
C TYR A 131 19.42 7.12 2.50
N VAL A 132 19.50 8.12 1.63
CA VAL A 132 18.42 8.49 0.69
C VAL A 132 18.80 8.13 -0.73
N ALA A 133 17.83 7.76 -1.56
CA ALA A 133 18.07 7.46 -2.96
C ALA A 133 18.46 8.73 -3.73
N LYS A 134 19.35 8.59 -4.74
CA LYS A 134 19.78 9.71 -5.57
C LYS A 134 18.79 10.08 -6.68
N ASP A 135 17.92 9.18 -7.04
CA ASP A 135 17.03 9.29 -8.20
C ASP A 135 15.54 9.37 -7.88
N PHE A 136 15.17 9.30 -6.61
CA PHE A 136 13.78 9.43 -6.16
C PHE A 136 13.71 9.78 -4.66
N PRO A 137 12.71 10.55 -4.18
CA PRO A 137 12.64 10.97 -2.78
C PRO A 137 12.21 9.83 -1.85
N ASN A 138 13.09 8.87 -1.61
CA ASN A 138 12.86 7.81 -0.62
C ASN A 138 14.07 7.54 0.27
N VAL A 139 13.80 7.11 1.49
CA VAL A 139 14.82 6.64 2.43
C VAL A 139 15.05 5.15 2.21
N VAL A 140 16.30 4.75 2.10
CA VAL A 140 16.72 3.36 1.93
C VAL A 140 16.97 2.67 3.27
N LYS A 141 17.65 3.36 4.18
CA LYS A 141 17.93 2.89 5.56
C LYS A 141 18.35 4.02 6.47
N TYR A 142 18.30 3.74 7.75
CA TYR A 142 18.83 4.56 8.84
C TYR A 142 19.92 3.78 9.57
N GLN A 143 20.99 4.44 9.95
CA GLN A 143 22.02 3.87 10.80
C GLN A 143 22.23 4.75 12.03
N MET A 144 21.95 4.21 13.21
CA MET A 144 22.03 4.95 14.46
C MET A 144 23.48 5.17 14.89
N LYS A 145 23.75 6.32 15.53
CA LYS A 145 25.12 6.76 15.87
C LYS A 145 25.36 6.92 17.36
N LYS A 146 24.31 6.95 18.19
CA LYS A 146 24.42 7.22 19.63
C LYS A 146 23.80 6.15 20.50
N GLY A 147 24.19 6.17 21.78
CA GLY A 147 23.63 5.34 22.84
C GLY A 147 23.73 3.85 22.55
N ASP A 148 22.82 3.09 23.10
CA ASP A 148 22.75 1.63 22.95
C ASP A 148 22.36 1.22 21.53
N LEU A 149 21.79 2.15 20.76
CA LEU A 149 21.44 1.94 19.35
C LEU A 149 22.62 2.13 18.40
N LYS A 150 23.80 2.53 18.86
CA LYS A 150 24.95 2.81 18.00
C LYS A 150 25.27 1.62 17.08
N GLY A 151 25.24 1.88 15.77
CA GLY A 151 25.49 0.88 14.71
C GLY A 151 24.26 0.06 14.32
N LYS A 152 23.15 0.17 15.04
CA LYS A 152 21.89 -0.48 14.67
C LYS A 152 21.31 0.15 13.42
N VAL A 153 20.62 -0.66 12.60
CA VAL A 153 20.06 -0.26 11.31
C VAL A 153 18.55 -0.47 11.31
N PHE A 154 17.82 0.58 10.98
CA PHE A 154 16.42 0.49 10.59
C PHE A 154 16.31 0.55 9.07
N GLU A 155 15.42 -0.23 8.48
CA GLU A 155 15.21 -0.17 7.04
C GLU A 155 14.18 0.92 6.68
N GLY A 156 14.37 1.52 5.52
CA GLY A 156 13.36 2.28 4.80
C GLY A 156 12.83 1.44 3.66
N GLN A 157 13.03 1.89 2.43
CA GLN A 157 12.58 1.20 1.22
C GLN A 157 13.79 0.78 0.38
N SER A 158 13.99 -0.51 0.22
CA SER A 158 15.17 -1.07 -0.44
C SER A 158 15.04 -1.17 -1.96
N TYR A 159 13.84 -1.22 -2.50
CA TYR A 159 13.61 -1.25 -3.95
C TYR A 159 13.40 0.14 -4.52
N LYS A 160 13.66 0.26 -5.81
CA LYS A 160 13.56 1.54 -6.51
C LYS A 160 12.10 1.95 -6.68
N LEU A 161 11.80 3.19 -6.27
CA LEU A 161 10.57 3.87 -6.63
C LEU A 161 10.81 4.76 -7.86
N ASP A 162 9.80 4.87 -8.70
CA ASP A 162 9.85 5.67 -9.92
C ASP A 162 8.48 6.21 -10.35
N THR A 163 7.48 6.16 -9.46
CA THR A 163 6.09 6.46 -9.84
C THR A 163 5.48 7.52 -8.94
N ILE A 164 4.88 8.52 -9.55
CA ILE A 164 3.98 9.49 -8.91
C ILE A 164 2.57 9.24 -9.43
N ARG A 165 1.59 9.21 -8.54
CA ARG A 165 0.17 9.08 -8.90
C ARG A 165 -0.52 10.41 -8.74
N ILE A 166 -1.08 10.91 -9.84
CA ILE A 166 -1.87 12.14 -9.89
C ILE A 166 -3.31 11.77 -10.23
N ASN A 167 -4.26 12.19 -9.40
CA ASN A 167 -5.69 11.92 -9.61
C ASN A 167 -5.99 10.43 -9.86
N GLY A 168 -5.31 9.53 -9.13
CA GLY A 168 -5.43 8.09 -9.31
C GLY A 168 -4.70 7.51 -10.53
N THR A 169 -3.99 8.33 -11.31
CA THR A 169 -3.24 7.92 -12.50
C THR A 169 -1.74 7.80 -12.22
N ASP A 170 -1.17 6.65 -12.46
CA ASP A 170 0.26 6.40 -12.32
C ASP A 170 1.03 7.02 -13.48
N VAL A 171 2.04 7.83 -13.14
CA VAL A 171 3.02 8.38 -14.07
C VAL A 171 4.38 7.87 -13.65
N LYS A 172 5.00 7.09 -14.53
CA LYS A 172 6.33 6.55 -14.30
C LYS A 172 7.40 7.56 -14.72
N LEU A 173 8.32 7.83 -13.81
CA LEU A 173 9.43 8.76 -14.05
C LEU A 173 10.68 8.01 -14.47
N SER A 174 11.40 8.56 -15.43
CA SER A 174 12.77 8.16 -15.76
C SER A 174 13.76 8.93 -14.86
N LYS A 175 15.02 8.54 -14.89
CA LYS A 175 16.07 9.27 -14.17
C LYS A 175 16.24 10.71 -14.67
N ASP A 176 15.88 10.99 -15.92
CA ASP A 176 16.01 12.33 -16.51
C ASP A 176 14.87 13.26 -16.08
N ASP A 177 13.78 12.69 -15.56
CA ASP A 177 12.64 13.42 -15.02
C ASP A 177 12.86 13.87 -13.57
N VAL A 178 13.92 13.38 -12.90
CA VAL A 178 14.20 13.69 -11.50
C VAL A 178 15.56 14.36 -11.37
N LYS A 179 15.57 15.59 -10.83
CA LYS A 179 16.78 16.31 -10.49
C LYS A 179 16.91 16.40 -8.98
N ALA A 180 17.94 15.77 -8.43
CA ALA A 180 18.20 15.77 -6.99
C ALA A 180 19.41 16.65 -6.65
N THR A 181 19.30 17.36 -5.52
CA THR A 181 20.40 18.10 -4.89
C THR A 181 20.48 17.75 -3.42
N PHE A 182 21.71 17.71 -2.88
CA PHE A 182 21.99 17.25 -1.50
C PHE A 182 22.83 18.30 -0.80
N GLU A 183 22.30 18.84 0.29
CA GLU A 183 22.93 19.91 1.07
C GLU A 183 22.85 19.59 2.56
N GLY A 184 23.93 19.11 3.15
CA GLY A 184 24.03 18.79 4.57
C GLY A 184 23.00 17.75 5.02
N LYS A 185 21.95 18.19 5.69
CA LYS A 185 20.87 17.33 6.23
C LYS A 185 19.61 17.28 5.35
N LYS A 186 19.70 17.85 4.15
CA LYS A 186 18.56 17.99 3.24
C LYS A 186 18.86 17.43 1.86
N ALA A 187 17.91 16.70 1.31
CA ALA A 187 17.84 16.31 -0.08
C ALA A 187 16.60 16.96 -0.73
N THR A 188 16.78 17.57 -1.88
CA THR A 188 15.70 18.19 -2.65
C THR A 188 15.58 17.51 -4.00
N TYR A 189 14.36 17.11 -4.36
CA TYR A 189 14.06 16.40 -5.61
C TYR A 189 13.05 17.24 -6.41
N VAL A 190 13.43 17.62 -7.63
CA VAL A 190 12.52 18.27 -8.58
C VAL A 190 12.13 17.24 -9.63
N MET A 191 10.85 16.91 -9.68
CA MET A 191 10.30 15.83 -10.51
C MET A 191 9.40 16.41 -11.60
N THR A 192 9.67 16.08 -12.85
CA THR A 192 8.78 16.37 -13.98
C THR A 192 7.80 15.20 -14.15
N VAL A 193 6.53 15.46 -13.90
CA VAL A 193 5.46 14.46 -13.95
C VAL A 193 4.59 14.76 -15.15
N LYS A 194 4.77 14.00 -16.23
CA LYS A 194 4.10 14.29 -17.49
C LYS A 194 3.52 13.05 -18.15
N ASP A 195 2.23 13.13 -18.51
CA ASP A 195 1.50 12.18 -19.35
C ASP A 195 0.48 12.95 -20.19
N GLU A 196 0.84 13.27 -21.44
CA GLU A 196 0.01 14.07 -22.32
C GLU A 196 -1.32 13.39 -22.66
N ALA A 197 -1.34 12.06 -22.78
CA ALA A 197 -2.55 11.30 -23.09
C ALA A 197 -3.60 11.37 -21.96
N LYS A 198 -3.15 11.70 -20.75
CA LYS A 198 -3.99 11.78 -19.55
C LYS A 198 -4.10 13.21 -18.99
N ASN A 199 -3.64 14.20 -19.75
CA ASN A 199 -3.67 15.60 -19.36
C ASN A 199 -2.98 15.86 -18.02
N ILE A 200 -1.80 15.28 -17.83
CA ILE A 200 -0.92 15.52 -16.69
C ILE A 200 0.33 16.21 -17.19
N ASP A 201 0.62 17.41 -16.66
CA ASP A 201 1.87 18.14 -16.86
C ASP A 201 2.15 18.99 -15.62
N ALA A 202 3.04 18.51 -14.76
CA ALA A 202 3.37 19.14 -13.51
C ALA A 202 4.85 19.04 -13.17
N VAL A 203 5.33 19.98 -12.36
CA VAL A 203 6.62 19.88 -11.68
C VAL A 203 6.38 19.83 -10.19
N ILE A 204 6.84 18.77 -9.56
CA ILE A 204 6.69 18.54 -8.12
C ILE A 204 8.06 18.60 -7.46
N THR A 205 8.19 19.43 -6.44
CA THR A 205 9.39 19.49 -5.60
C THR A 205 9.11 18.82 -4.28
N ALA A 206 9.91 17.82 -3.93
CA ALA A 206 9.87 17.13 -2.64
C ALA A 206 11.21 17.27 -1.91
N GLU A 207 11.15 17.32 -0.60
CA GLU A 207 12.32 17.39 0.27
C GLU A 207 12.32 16.26 1.30
N LEU A 208 13.51 15.72 1.56
CA LEU A 208 13.80 14.88 2.73
C LEU A 208 14.75 15.66 3.63
N VAL A 209 14.37 15.84 4.89
CA VAL A 209 15.17 16.58 5.88
C VAL A 209 15.39 15.72 7.11
N ALA A 210 16.65 15.46 7.44
CA ALA A 210 17.04 14.76 8.64
C ALA A 210 17.31 15.75 9.78
N LYS A 211 16.76 15.47 10.96
CA LYS A 211 16.97 16.28 12.17
C LYS A 211 16.92 15.38 13.41
N ASP A 212 17.97 15.41 14.20
CA ASP A 212 18.10 14.55 15.39
C ASP A 212 17.80 13.08 15.02
N ASN A 213 16.82 12.45 15.64
CA ASN A 213 16.33 11.10 15.34
C ASN A 213 15.08 11.09 14.43
N THR A 214 14.84 12.14 13.66
CA THR A 214 13.67 12.26 12.79
C THR A 214 14.05 12.50 11.33
N VAL A 215 13.19 12.03 10.42
CA VAL A 215 13.20 12.40 9.01
C VAL A 215 11.83 12.94 8.62
N ALA A 216 11.82 14.09 7.98
CA ALA A 216 10.64 14.66 7.38
C ALA A 216 10.71 14.54 5.85
N PHE A 217 9.62 14.07 5.24
CA PHE A 217 9.33 14.18 3.82
C PHE A 217 8.27 15.27 3.63
N GLU A 218 8.47 16.14 2.68
CA GLU A 218 7.50 17.19 2.34
C GLU A 218 7.50 17.44 0.83
N ILE A 219 6.32 17.56 0.23
CA ILE A 219 6.15 18.14 -1.11
C ILE A 219 6.04 19.64 -0.91
N THR A 220 7.11 20.35 -1.16
CA THR A 220 7.23 21.80 -0.86
C THR A 220 6.68 22.69 -1.97
N LYS A 221 6.56 22.14 -3.19
CA LYS A 221 6.03 22.91 -4.34
C LYS A 221 5.38 21.98 -5.35
N VAL A 222 4.24 22.39 -5.86
CA VAL A 222 3.55 21.78 -7.01
C VAL A 222 3.28 22.89 -8.03
N GLU A 223 3.81 22.72 -9.22
CA GLU A 223 3.50 23.60 -10.36
C GLU A 223 2.69 22.79 -11.38
N ASN A 224 1.39 23.03 -11.45
CA ASN A 224 0.59 22.54 -12.54
C ASN A 224 0.86 23.39 -13.79
N LYS A 225 1.29 22.79 -14.90
CA LYS A 225 1.53 23.50 -16.16
C LYS A 225 0.26 23.68 -16.99
N LEU A 226 -0.82 23.02 -16.58
CA LEU A 226 -2.15 23.19 -17.12
C LEU A 226 -2.91 24.23 -16.29
N ASP A 227 -3.92 24.87 -16.88
CA ASP A 227 -4.70 25.87 -16.18
C ASP A 227 -5.41 25.31 -14.96
N GLU A 228 -5.19 25.90 -13.79
CA GLU A 228 -5.88 25.61 -12.54
C GLU A 228 -6.80 26.78 -12.14
N ALA A 229 -7.95 26.45 -11.57
CA ALA A 229 -8.77 27.45 -10.90
C ALA A 229 -8.14 27.84 -9.57
N ALA A 230 -8.24 29.14 -9.20
CA ALA A 230 -7.90 29.57 -7.86
C ALA A 230 -8.91 28.99 -6.85
N PRO A 231 -8.48 28.64 -5.61
CA PRO A 231 -9.36 28.14 -4.56
C PRO A 231 -10.58 29.05 -4.32
N GLY A 232 -11.77 28.48 -4.19
CA GLY A 232 -13.02 29.19 -3.97
C GLY A 232 -13.53 30.00 -5.16
N LYS A 233 -12.94 29.81 -6.34
CA LYS A 233 -13.40 30.47 -7.58
C LYS A 233 -14.05 29.49 -8.51
N GLU A 234 -15.09 29.97 -9.23
CA GLU A 234 -15.69 29.23 -10.33
C GLU A 234 -14.71 29.21 -11.50
N VAL A 235 -14.58 28.03 -12.13
CA VAL A 235 -13.82 27.87 -13.37
C VAL A 235 -14.66 28.34 -14.53
N ALA A 236 -14.16 29.27 -15.32
CA ALA A 236 -14.86 29.74 -16.51
C ALA A 236 -15.07 28.58 -17.50
N GLU A 237 -16.23 28.55 -18.14
CA GLU A 237 -16.59 27.55 -19.14
C GLU A 237 -15.52 27.47 -20.25
N GLY A 238 -15.04 26.26 -20.55
CA GLY A 238 -13.98 26.02 -21.52
C GLY A 238 -12.56 26.29 -21.05
N LYS A 239 -12.36 26.69 -19.77
CA LYS A 239 -11.06 26.88 -19.11
C LYS A 239 -10.85 25.93 -17.94
N LEU A 240 -11.54 24.81 -17.95
CA LEU A 240 -11.23 23.73 -17.03
C LEU A 240 -9.80 23.31 -17.32
N GLY A 241 -8.87 23.89 -16.59
CA GLY A 241 -7.58 23.31 -16.41
C GLY A 241 -7.76 21.88 -15.91
N HIS A 242 -6.71 21.14 -15.88
CA HIS A 242 -6.70 19.80 -15.32
C HIS A 242 -6.17 19.87 -13.88
N PRO A 243 -7.02 20.22 -12.87
CA PRO A 243 -6.57 20.44 -11.51
C PRO A 243 -5.99 19.18 -10.91
N ILE A 244 -4.90 19.34 -10.20
CA ILE A 244 -4.33 18.26 -9.38
C ILE A 244 -5.16 18.19 -8.10
N GLN A 245 -5.98 17.17 -7.98
CA GLN A 245 -6.81 16.94 -6.80
C GLN A 245 -6.09 16.10 -5.76
N THR A 246 -5.41 15.05 -6.21
CA THR A 246 -4.69 14.13 -5.31
C THR A 246 -3.28 13.85 -5.82
N ILE A 247 -2.37 13.71 -4.87
CA ILE A 247 -0.99 13.29 -5.10
C ILE A 247 -0.71 12.08 -4.20
N GLU A 248 -0.10 11.04 -4.76
CA GLU A 248 0.33 9.86 -4.03
C GLU A 248 1.67 9.37 -4.60
N ILE A 249 2.52 8.84 -3.74
CA ILE A 249 3.65 8.01 -4.13
C ILE A 249 3.28 6.57 -3.78
N PRO A 250 2.90 5.73 -4.75
CA PRO A 250 2.46 4.37 -4.47
C PRO A 250 3.53 3.54 -3.76
N ASN A 251 3.13 2.84 -2.70
CA ASN A 251 4.00 1.98 -1.89
C ASN A 251 5.22 2.68 -1.27
N HIS A 252 5.15 4.00 -1.08
CA HIS A 252 6.21 4.78 -0.45
C HIS A 252 6.32 4.48 1.03
N SER A 253 7.37 3.77 1.42
CA SER A 253 7.67 3.40 2.80
C SER A 253 8.85 4.20 3.32
N LEU A 254 8.61 5.09 4.30
CA LEU A 254 9.71 5.83 4.92
C LEU A 254 10.49 4.99 5.93
N VAL A 255 9.83 4.03 6.58
CA VAL A 255 10.44 3.13 7.56
C VAL A 255 9.79 1.77 7.48
N SER A 256 10.54 0.71 7.71
CA SER A 256 10.05 -0.67 7.70
C SER A 256 10.80 -1.56 8.67
N VAL A 257 10.15 -2.66 9.03
CA VAL A 257 10.72 -3.80 9.73
C VAL A 257 10.51 -5.05 8.89
N ASN A 258 11.27 -6.10 9.18
CA ASN A 258 11.16 -7.34 8.41
C ASN A 258 11.27 -8.59 9.28
N SER A 259 10.81 -9.71 8.74
CA SER A 259 10.72 -11.01 9.42
C SER A 259 12.07 -11.67 9.77
N LYS A 260 13.20 -11.05 9.43
CA LYS A 260 14.53 -11.48 9.88
C LYS A 260 14.94 -10.80 11.18
N GLN A 261 14.26 -9.73 11.57
CA GLN A 261 14.49 -9.03 12.83
C GLN A 261 13.70 -9.72 13.94
N GLU A 262 14.28 -9.76 15.13
CA GLU A 262 13.62 -10.35 16.29
C GLU A 262 12.48 -9.44 16.75
N ASN A 263 11.33 -10.05 17.07
CA ASN A 263 10.08 -9.38 17.46
C ASN A 263 9.63 -8.26 16.52
N ALA A 264 9.92 -8.38 15.20
CA ALA A 264 9.45 -7.42 14.23
C ALA A 264 7.92 -7.39 14.21
N ASN A 265 7.34 -6.20 14.36
CA ASN A 265 5.90 -6.04 14.39
C ASN A 265 5.46 -4.69 13.84
N LEU A 266 4.18 -4.62 13.47
CA LEU A 266 3.46 -3.42 13.12
C LEU A 266 2.24 -3.30 14.04
N MET A 267 2.08 -2.13 14.67
CA MET A 267 0.87 -1.77 15.40
C MET A 267 0.21 -0.60 14.71
N GLY A 268 -1.10 -0.69 14.49
CA GLY A 268 -1.87 0.37 13.88
C GLY A 268 -3.24 0.50 14.49
N THR A 269 -3.77 1.72 14.46
CA THR A 269 -5.12 2.03 14.91
C THR A 269 -5.95 2.57 13.77
N ALA A 270 -7.06 1.90 13.47
CA ALA A 270 -8.10 2.37 12.58
C ALA A 270 -9.30 2.89 13.38
N MET A 271 -9.83 4.05 13.01
CA MET A 271 -11.03 4.59 13.63
C MET A 271 -12.14 4.77 12.61
N SER A 272 -13.31 4.20 12.89
CA SER A 272 -14.54 4.48 12.16
C SER A 272 -15.28 5.63 12.82
N THR A 273 -15.46 6.74 12.12
CA THR A 273 -16.18 7.92 12.64
C THR A 273 -17.66 7.65 12.87
N LYS A 274 -18.25 6.68 12.17
CA LYS A 274 -19.68 6.36 12.31
C LYS A 274 -20.00 5.55 13.56
N THR A 275 -19.15 4.61 13.89
CA THR A 275 -19.38 3.69 15.02
C THR A 275 -18.59 4.06 16.24
N GLN A 276 -17.66 5.02 16.13
CA GLN A 276 -16.69 5.36 17.17
C GLN A 276 -15.92 4.15 17.71
N VAL A 277 -15.80 3.11 16.89
CA VAL A 277 -15.02 1.93 17.23
C VAL A 277 -13.64 2.11 16.70
N SER A 278 -12.66 2.13 17.58
CA SER A 278 -11.26 1.95 17.20
C SER A 278 -10.98 0.45 17.07
N GLY A 279 -10.34 0.07 15.97
CA GLY A 279 -9.78 -1.25 15.81
C GLY A 279 -8.27 -1.15 15.93
N ASP A 280 -7.72 -1.67 17.02
CA ASP A 280 -6.28 -1.80 17.13
C ASP A 280 -5.85 -3.08 16.44
N GLU A 281 -4.82 -2.99 15.63
CA GLU A 281 -4.25 -4.13 14.94
C GLU A 281 -2.78 -4.29 15.33
N TYR A 282 -2.45 -5.50 15.72
CA TYR A 282 -1.07 -5.93 15.95
C TYR A 282 -0.74 -7.02 14.93
N VAL A 283 0.32 -6.81 14.17
CA VAL A 283 0.82 -7.75 13.18
C VAL A 283 2.24 -8.14 13.53
N GLU A 284 2.44 -9.37 13.98
CA GLU A 284 3.77 -9.95 14.06
C GLU A 284 4.29 -10.21 12.64
N VAL A 285 5.48 -9.68 12.32
CA VAL A 285 6.05 -9.78 10.98
C VAL A 285 6.88 -11.03 10.87
N THR A 286 6.29 -12.06 10.28
CA THR A 286 6.92 -13.36 10.04
C THR A 286 7.06 -13.63 8.54
N ALA A 287 7.78 -14.66 8.15
CA ALA A 287 7.90 -15.08 6.75
C ALA A 287 6.55 -15.43 6.10
N ASP A 288 5.55 -15.77 6.90
CA ASP A 288 4.20 -16.14 6.46
C ASP A 288 3.19 -14.99 6.57
N THR A 289 3.63 -13.79 6.98
CA THR A 289 2.75 -12.63 7.10
C THR A 289 2.13 -12.29 5.74
N GLU A 290 0.82 -12.06 5.75
CA GLU A 290 0.06 -11.72 4.54
C GLU A 290 0.51 -10.38 3.95
N ILE A 291 0.82 -10.39 2.66
CA ILE A 291 1.21 -9.20 1.92
C ILE A 291 -0.02 -8.42 1.51
N ARG A 292 -0.34 -7.38 2.28
CA ARG A 292 -1.42 -6.43 1.96
C ARG A 292 -1.14 -5.07 2.58
N ASN A 293 -1.58 -4.02 1.90
CA ASN A 293 -1.57 -2.67 2.45
C ASN A 293 -2.84 -2.46 3.28
N ARG A 294 -2.70 -1.77 4.40
CA ARG A 294 -3.79 -1.45 5.32
C ARG A 294 -3.73 0.03 5.67
N ASP A 295 -4.88 0.58 5.98
CA ASP A 295 -5.04 2.00 6.28
C ASP A 295 -5.22 2.21 7.79
N TYR A 296 -4.48 3.19 8.36
CA TYR A 296 -4.50 3.51 9.78
C TYR A 296 -4.59 5.03 10.00
N MET A 297 -5.10 5.44 11.16
CA MET A 297 -4.95 6.82 11.62
C MET A 297 -3.50 7.10 12.03
N TYR A 298 -2.92 6.18 12.76
CA TYR A 298 -1.49 6.16 13.12
C TYR A 298 -1.01 4.72 13.24
N ALA A 299 0.26 4.54 12.97
CA ALA A 299 0.91 3.25 13.07
C ALA A 299 2.37 3.38 13.48
N PHE A 300 2.87 2.28 14.04
CA PHE A 300 4.25 2.12 14.47
C PHE A 300 4.78 0.80 13.93
N VAL A 301 6.06 0.77 13.66
CA VAL A 301 6.80 -0.47 13.43
C VAL A 301 7.88 -0.59 14.49
N SER A 302 8.13 -1.79 14.98
CA SER A 302 9.15 -2.04 15.98
C SER A 302 9.80 -3.42 15.82
N ASN A 303 10.97 -3.56 16.40
CA ASN A 303 11.67 -4.81 16.63
C ASN A 303 12.24 -4.78 18.05
N ASP A 304 13.06 -5.77 18.45
CA ASP A 304 13.66 -5.82 19.80
C ASP A 304 14.52 -4.63 20.17
N GLU A 305 14.99 -3.85 19.21
CA GLU A 305 15.98 -2.83 19.43
C GLU A 305 15.44 -1.42 19.30
N MET A 306 14.44 -1.23 18.40
CA MET A 306 13.99 0.10 17.99
C MET A 306 12.51 0.11 17.66
N SER A 307 11.91 1.28 17.85
CA SER A 307 10.54 1.60 17.37
C SER A 307 10.58 2.82 16.48
N ALA A 308 9.68 2.86 15.49
CA ALA A 308 9.51 4.03 14.66
C ALA A 308 8.02 4.30 14.42
N GLY A 309 7.62 5.54 14.64
CA GLY A 309 6.28 6.03 14.32
C GLY A 309 6.31 6.92 13.09
N LEU A 310 5.24 6.88 12.31
CA LEU A 310 5.02 7.78 11.18
C LEU A 310 3.82 8.69 11.47
N TRP A 311 4.05 9.98 11.31
CA TRP A 311 3.00 10.99 11.24
C TRP A 311 2.81 11.45 9.79
N SER A 312 1.57 11.67 9.37
CA SER A 312 1.22 12.24 8.07
C SER A 312 0.08 13.26 8.22
N ASN A 313 0.10 14.31 7.41
CA ASN A 313 -1.02 15.24 7.30
C ASN A 313 -2.01 14.85 6.18
N SER A 314 -1.91 13.65 5.63
CA SER A 314 -2.89 13.16 4.68
C SER A 314 -4.29 13.16 5.29
N GLU A 315 -5.25 13.73 4.60
CA GLU A 315 -6.67 13.71 4.98
C GLU A 315 -7.50 12.94 3.95
N TYR A 316 -6.89 12.00 3.24
CA TYR A 316 -7.54 11.27 2.18
C TYR A 316 -8.58 10.30 2.71
N GLU A 317 -9.86 10.63 2.52
CA GLU A 317 -11.01 9.78 2.91
C GLU A 317 -11.41 8.77 1.82
N GLY A 318 -10.78 8.79 0.67
CA GLY A 318 -11.28 8.21 -0.56
C GLY A 318 -11.32 6.69 -0.63
N ARG A 319 -10.46 5.97 0.06
CA ARG A 319 -10.40 4.50 -0.09
C ARG A 319 -11.56 3.76 0.57
N ASN A 320 -12.16 4.34 1.60
CA ASN A 320 -13.27 3.73 2.32
C ASN A 320 -14.62 4.45 2.12
N ALA A 321 -14.63 5.58 1.45
CA ALA A 321 -15.86 6.33 1.20
C ALA A 321 -16.89 5.56 0.34
N GLY A 322 -16.46 4.56 -0.41
CA GLY A 322 -17.34 3.71 -1.23
C GLY A 322 -17.78 2.40 -0.59
N ALA A 323 -17.29 2.10 0.60
CA ALA A 323 -17.40 0.73 1.12
C ALA A 323 -18.76 0.41 1.72
N SER A 324 -19.65 1.34 1.97
CA SER A 324 -21.04 0.96 2.25
C SER A 324 -22.01 2.14 2.35
N SER A 325 -23.25 1.91 1.95
CA SER A 325 -24.42 2.70 2.30
C SER A 325 -24.66 2.85 3.82
N SER A 326 -23.91 2.12 4.63
CA SER A 326 -23.86 2.22 6.09
C SER A 326 -22.57 2.88 6.58
N GLY A 327 -21.68 3.31 5.69
CA GLY A 327 -20.33 3.71 5.99
C GLY A 327 -20.18 4.95 6.84
N GLY A 328 -19.22 4.91 7.72
CA GLY A 328 -18.54 6.07 8.25
C GLY A 328 -17.33 6.36 7.36
N SER A 329 -16.92 7.61 7.25
CA SER A 329 -15.60 7.93 6.76
C SER A 329 -14.56 7.43 7.78
N SER A 330 -13.52 6.76 7.32
CA SER A 330 -12.34 6.52 8.13
C SER A 330 -11.31 7.56 7.74
N ASN A 331 -10.85 8.35 8.70
CA ASN A 331 -9.71 9.23 8.50
C ASN A 331 -8.45 8.38 8.47
N THR A 332 -8.00 8.07 7.28
CA THR A 332 -6.80 7.29 7.07
C THR A 332 -5.66 8.24 6.74
N ARG A 333 -4.62 8.26 7.54
CA ARG A 333 -3.44 9.12 7.34
C ARG A 333 -2.20 8.34 6.99
N VAL A 334 -2.09 7.15 7.56
CA VAL A 334 -0.94 6.26 7.41
C VAL A 334 -1.39 5.00 6.68
N MET A 335 -0.61 4.57 5.72
CA MET A 335 -0.79 3.31 5.04
C MET A 335 0.38 2.39 5.35
N SER A 336 0.08 1.15 5.76
CA SER A 336 1.11 0.13 5.76
C SER A 336 1.44 -0.28 4.33
N THR A 337 2.73 -0.49 4.09
CA THR A 337 3.22 -1.11 2.87
C THR A 337 3.73 -2.50 3.22
N SER A 338 3.63 -3.43 2.30
CA SER A 338 4.15 -4.77 2.53
C SER A 338 4.84 -5.29 1.28
N GLU A 339 5.95 -5.98 1.49
CA GLU A 339 6.78 -6.56 0.43
C GLU A 339 7.25 -7.93 0.85
N GLN A 340 7.21 -8.88 -0.08
CA GLN A 340 7.87 -10.15 0.09
C GLN A 340 9.19 -10.13 -0.68
N LYS A 341 10.29 -10.34 0.01
CA LYS A 341 11.64 -10.51 -0.55
C LYS A 341 12.06 -11.98 -0.47
N ASP A 342 13.16 -12.34 -1.12
CA ASP A 342 13.69 -13.70 -1.04
C ASP A 342 14.01 -14.08 0.42
N GLY A 343 13.19 -14.97 0.95
CA GLY A 343 13.31 -15.53 2.29
C GLY A 343 12.83 -14.65 3.45
N TYR A 344 12.16 -13.51 3.19
CA TYR A 344 11.55 -12.71 4.25
C TYR A 344 10.42 -11.79 3.77
N VAL A 345 9.61 -11.33 4.71
CA VAL A 345 8.57 -10.32 4.52
C VAL A 345 9.01 -9.02 5.17
N SER A 346 8.79 -7.89 4.51
CA SER A 346 8.97 -6.55 5.05
C SER A 346 7.62 -5.84 5.16
N MET A 347 7.39 -5.15 6.26
CA MET A 347 6.24 -4.25 6.46
C MET A 347 6.74 -2.87 6.82
N GLY A 348 6.21 -1.86 6.16
CA GLY A 348 6.61 -0.48 6.33
C GLY A 348 5.46 0.48 6.49
N LEU A 349 5.77 1.74 6.74
CA LEU A 349 4.83 2.83 6.92
C LEU A 349 5.07 3.92 5.88
N GLY A 350 3.99 4.30 5.21
CA GLY A 350 3.92 5.43 4.31
C GLY A 350 2.64 6.24 4.55
N SER A 351 2.37 7.19 3.69
CA SER A 351 1.15 7.98 3.75
C SER A 351 0.13 7.48 2.75
N SER A 352 -1.14 7.64 3.09
CA SER A 352 -2.22 7.64 2.11
C SER A 352 -2.04 8.80 1.13
N ALA A 353 -2.81 8.80 0.04
CA ALA A 353 -2.81 9.93 -0.88
C ALA A 353 -3.16 11.25 -0.15
N TRP A 354 -2.60 12.33 -0.64
CA TRP A 354 -2.94 13.68 -0.16
C TRP A 354 -3.89 14.37 -1.13
N TYR A 355 -4.87 15.11 -0.61
CA TYR A 355 -5.54 16.12 -1.38
C TYR A 355 -4.61 17.31 -1.57
N TRP A 356 -4.40 17.71 -2.83
CA TRP A 356 -3.75 18.98 -3.17
C TRP A 356 -4.79 20.08 -3.29
N HIS A 357 -5.81 19.84 -4.13
CA HIS A 357 -6.98 20.70 -4.20
C HIS A 357 -8.25 19.88 -4.02
N ARG A 358 -9.20 20.39 -3.25
CA ARG A 358 -10.56 19.83 -3.22
C ARG A 358 -11.39 20.49 -4.30
N VAL A 359 -11.94 19.70 -5.18
CA VAL A 359 -12.72 20.15 -6.34
C VAL A 359 -14.14 19.60 -6.24
N MET A 360 -15.11 20.47 -6.52
CA MET A 360 -16.53 20.08 -6.55
C MET A 360 -17.16 20.48 -7.89
N THR A 361 -18.01 19.64 -8.45
CA THR A 361 -18.87 19.99 -9.58
C THR A 361 -20.31 20.08 -9.08
N ASP A 362 -20.95 21.23 -9.31
CA ASP A 362 -22.32 21.46 -8.90
C ASP A 362 -23.36 20.89 -9.88
N SER A 363 -24.65 21.03 -9.57
CA SER A 363 -25.77 20.54 -10.39
C SER A 363 -25.89 21.21 -11.76
N HIS A 364 -25.14 22.28 -12.01
CA HIS A 364 -25.09 23.00 -13.28
C HIS A 364 -23.81 22.70 -14.07
N ASN A 365 -23.09 21.64 -13.69
CA ASN A 365 -21.80 21.25 -14.26
C ASN A 365 -20.70 22.31 -14.13
N ARG A 366 -20.82 23.23 -13.17
CA ARG A 366 -19.77 24.20 -12.85
C ARG A 366 -18.81 23.56 -11.86
N THR A 367 -17.53 23.71 -12.11
CA THR A 367 -16.48 23.17 -11.27
C THR A 367 -15.84 24.26 -10.41
N TRP A 368 -15.67 23.97 -9.14
CA TRP A 368 -15.11 24.86 -8.15
C TRP A 368 -13.90 24.20 -7.51
N VAL A 369 -12.81 24.96 -7.33
CA VAL A 369 -11.73 24.59 -6.43
C VAL A 369 -12.10 25.09 -5.03
N LEU A 370 -12.41 24.18 -4.12
CA LEU A 370 -12.93 24.53 -2.79
C LEU A 370 -11.86 25.06 -1.86
N GLU A 371 -10.73 24.41 -1.83
CA GLU A 371 -9.62 24.78 -0.96
C GLU A 371 -8.29 24.24 -1.48
N GLU A 372 -7.22 24.93 -1.12
CA GLU A 372 -5.84 24.49 -1.23
C GLU A 372 -5.43 23.86 0.12
N THR A 373 -4.88 22.66 0.08
CA THR A 373 -4.46 21.97 1.30
C THR A 373 -3.04 22.35 1.68
N GLU A 374 -2.67 22.11 2.94
CA GLU A 374 -1.26 22.18 3.35
C GLU A 374 -0.40 21.27 2.49
N ASN A 375 0.86 21.67 2.33
CA ASN A 375 1.84 20.82 1.66
C ASN A 375 1.84 19.40 2.20
N PRO A 376 1.79 18.36 1.33
CA PRO A 376 1.89 16.96 1.73
C PRO A 376 3.13 16.69 2.57
N LYS A 377 2.95 16.13 3.77
CA LYS A 377 4.03 15.88 4.74
C LYS A 377 3.94 14.50 5.36
N MET A 378 5.10 13.88 5.55
CA MET A 378 5.29 12.73 6.43
C MET A 378 6.48 12.99 7.35
N LYS A 379 6.42 12.48 8.57
CA LYS A 379 7.54 12.53 9.51
C LYS A 379 7.70 11.19 10.20
N VAL A 380 8.90 10.64 10.14
CA VAL A 380 9.31 9.46 10.88
C VAL A 380 10.11 9.91 12.10
N THR A 381 9.80 9.32 13.26
CA THR A 381 10.59 9.44 14.49
C THR A 381 11.06 8.04 14.89
N ILE A 382 12.34 7.88 15.10
CA ILE A 382 12.94 6.61 15.55
C ILE A 382 13.33 6.76 17.02
N THR A 383 12.89 5.80 17.84
CA THR A 383 13.20 5.74 19.27
C THR A 383 13.90 4.41 19.59
N GLY A 384 14.58 4.36 20.73
CA GLY A 384 15.05 3.11 21.30
C GLY A 384 13.94 2.20 21.77
N ASP A 385 14.29 1.09 22.42
CA ASP A 385 13.30 0.18 22.98
C ASP A 385 12.37 0.92 23.95
N ILE A 386 11.07 0.79 23.71
CA ILE A 386 10.02 1.41 24.54
C ILE A 386 9.71 0.57 25.80
N ASN A 387 10.35 -0.57 25.97
CA ASN A 387 10.11 -1.49 27.10
C ASN A 387 11.04 -1.27 28.28
N GLU A 388 11.90 -0.24 28.26
CA GLU A 388 12.82 0.09 29.36
C GLU A 388 12.36 1.24 30.28
N ASP A 389 11.08 1.66 30.23
CA ASP A 389 10.53 2.64 31.17
C ASP A 389 9.44 2.05 32.08
#